data_ada0fc2a213d0d13ee0526fb24fe41a0
#
_entry.id   ada0fc2a213d0d13ee0526fb24fe41a0
#
_cell.length_a   1.000
_cell.length_b   1.000
_cell.length_c   1.000
_cell.angle_alpha   90.00
_cell.angle_beta   90.00
_cell.angle_gamma   90.00
#
_symmetry.space_group_name_H-M   'P 1'
#
loop_
_entity.id
_entity.type
_entity.pdbx_description
1 polymer ?
#
loop_
_entity_poly.entity_id
_entity_poly.type
_entity_poly.pdbx_seq_one_letter_code
_entity_poly.pdbx_strand_id
1 'polypeptide(L)'
;MTHLMWQELGLKDEMRLELNSLGELDERHAYREALVAYLTDKQEQLDEDSKRRLTTNPLRILDSKEASTQALLAEAPKLSEFLGAESKAHFEQVQAYLTALGIEFEINPHLVRGLDYYNKTVFEWVTDKLGSQATVCAGGRYDGLVGQLKSIGTSDDKAVKSEPAVGFAMGLERLLLLIDAVAPIAELPACDIFVVAHPEVYSAGINYAQALRYSRPDLRVKMASATSLKAQMKKADKSGAALTVIIAQQELDDNTISIKDMQTGEQKTVAQDWLSTKDNFVR
;
A
#
# COMPACT_ATOMS: atom_id res chain seq x y z
N MET A 1 5.80 -2.05 14.49
CA MET A 1 5.98 -1.17 13.31
C MET A 1 4.73 -1.11 12.45
N THR A 2 4.28 -2.18 11.79
CA THR A 2 3.08 -2.18 10.92
C THR A 2 1.81 -1.69 11.62
N HIS A 3 1.53 -2.13 12.86
CA HIS A 3 0.42 -1.61 13.66
C HIS A 3 0.42 -0.07 13.80
N LEU A 4 1.59 0.53 14.06
CA LEU A 4 1.72 2.00 14.12
C LEU A 4 1.46 2.66 12.75
N MET A 5 1.88 2.02 11.65
CA MET A 5 1.55 2.51 10.31
C MET A 5 0.04 2.54 10.07
N TRP A 6 -0.68 1.50 10.51
CA TRP A 6 -2.14 1.48 10.38
C TRP A 6 -2.83 2.57 11.21
N GLN A 7 -2.30 2.88 12.39
CA GLN A 7 -2.78 4.01 13.20
C GLN A 7 -2.56 5.35 12.51
N GLU A 8 -1.34 5.61 12.01
CA GLU A 8 -1.00 6.85 11.30
C GLU A 8 -1.80 7.04 10.01
N LEU A 9 -2.13 5.94 9.32
CA LEU A 9 -2.94 5.97 8.10
C LEU A 9 -4.46 5.97 8.37
N GLY A 10 -4.90 5.92 9.64
CA GLY A 10 -6.32 5.84 9.99
C GLY A 10 -6.98 4.51 9.63
N LEU A 11 -6.21 3.44 9.48
CA LEU A 11 -6.68 2.12 9.04
C LEU A 11 -6.73 1.09 10.16
N LYS A 12 -6.42 1.46 11.41
CA LYS A 12 -6.28 0.51 12.52
C LYS A 12 -7.50 -0.39 12.68
N ASP A 13 -8.70 0.20 12.64
CA ASP A 13 -9.96 -0.50 12.89
C ASP A 13 -10.45 -1.32 11.68
N GLU A 14 -9.79 -1.17 10.55
CA GLU A 14 -10.09 -1.87 9.30
C GLU A 14 -9.13 -3.03 9.01
N MET A 15 -8.16 -3.24 9.91
CA MET A 15 -7.09 -4.22 9.76
C MET A 15 -7.11 -5.23 10.90
N ARG A 16 -7.16 -6.51 10.57
CA ARG A 16 -7.06 -7.63 11.52
C ARG A 16 -5.70 -8.31 11.36
N LEU A 17 -5.02 -8.55 12.47
CA LEU A 17 -3.75 -9.29 12.49
C LEU A 17 -4.02 -10.78 12.66
N GLU A 18 -3.62 -11.57 11.70
CA GLU A 18 -3.64 -13.03 11.79
C GLU A 18 -2.22 -13.57 12.00
N LEU A 19 -2.09 -14.54 12.89
CA LEU A 19 -0.82 -15.16 13.27
C LEU A 19 -0.89 -16.68 13.15
N ASN A 20 0.23 -17.29 12.79
CA ASN A 20 0.46 -18.72 12.94
C ASN A 20 1.93 -18.99 13.24
N SER A 21 2.22 -20.22 13.71
CA SER A 21 3.58 -20.72 13.81
C SER A 21 3.74 -21.90 12.84
N LEU A 22 4.75 -21.81 11.97
CA LEU A 22 5.12 -22.90 11.06
C LEU A 22 6.09 -23.88 11.72
N GLY A 23 6.52 -23.60 12.94
CA GLY A 23 7.52 -24.40 13.64
C GLY A 23 8.91 -24.36 12.98
N GLU A 24 9.74 -25.28 13.36
CA GLU A 24 11.02 -25.57 12.73
C GLU A 24 10.82 -26.54 11.53
N LEU A 25 11.89 -26.76 10.78
CA LEU A 25 11.82 -27.51 9.53
C LEU A 25 11.37 -28.97 9.72
N ASP A 26 11.87 -29.62 10.75
CA ASP A 26 11.51 -31.02 11.11
C ASP A 26 10.06 -31.12 11.59
N GLU A 27 9.59 -30.21 12.41
CA GLU A 27 8.19 -30.14 12.87
C GLU A 27 7.23 -29.96 11.68
N ARG A 28 7.60 -29.06 10.76
CA ARG A 28 6.84 -28.83 9.54
C ARG A 28 6.84 -30.02 8.59
N HIS A 29 7.95 -30.78 8.50
CA HIS A 29 8.01 -31.99 7.71
C HIS A 29 7.09 -33.07 8.28
N ALA A 30 7.12 -33.31 9.60
CA ALA A 30 6.23 -34.26 10.25
C ALA A 30 4.74 -33.90 10.04
N TYR A 31 4.40 -32.63 10.17
CA TYR A 31 3.04 -32.15 9.86
C TYR A 31 2.65 -32.37 8.39
N ARG A 32 3.56 -32.04 7.47
CA ARG A 32 3.32 -32.23 6.03
C ARG A 32 3.03 -33.69 5.70
N GLU A 33 3.77 -34.62 6.27
CA GLU A 33 3.55 -36.06 6.07
C GLU A 33 2.15 -36.49 6.57
N ALA A 34 1.76 -36.04 7.76
CA ALA A 34 0.46 -36.33 8.33
C ALA A 34 -0.68 -35.71 7.50
N LEU A 35 -0.52 -34.47 7.03
CA LEU A 35 -1.50 -33.78 6.18
C LEU A 35 -1.65 -34.50 4.83
N VAL A 36 -0.55 -34.91 4.19
CA VAL A 36 -0.56 -35.63 2.93
C VAL A 36 -1.27 -36.98 3.10
N ALA A 37 -0.94 -37.74 4.14
CA ALA A 37 -1.61 -39.01 4.44
C ALA A 37 -3.13 -38.81 4.59
N TYR A 38 -3.53 -37.84 5.40
CA TYR A 38 -4.96 -37.52 5.61
C TYR A 38 -5.70 -37.13 4.33
N LEU A 39 -5.09 -36.27 3.49
CA LEU A 39 -5.72 -35.78 2.26
C LEU A 39 -5.68 -36.80 1.11
N THR A 40 -4.71 -37.72 1.08
CA THR A 40 -4.62 -38.77 0.07
C THR A 40 -5.84 -39.69 0.13
N ASP A 41 -6.27 -40.06 1.35
CA ASP A 41 -7.48 -40.88 1.55
C ASP A 41 -8.78 -40.17 1.11
N LYS A 42 -8.73 -38.84 0.95
CA LYS A 42 -9.87 -37.97 0.61
C LYS A 42 -9.68 -37.25 -0.72
N GLN A 43 -8.72 -37.69 -1.54
CA GLN A 43 -8.30 -37.00 -2.76
C GLN A 43 -9.46 -36.69 -3.71
N GLU A 44 -10.43 -37.61 -3.84
CA GLU A 44 -11.60 -37.45 -4.72
C GLU A 44 -12.51 -36.26 -4.31
N GLN A 45 -12.45 -35.82 -3.05
CA GLN A 45 -13.26 -34.73 -2.52
C GLN A 45 -12.57 -33.37 -2.61
N LEU A 46 -11.29 -33.37 -2.98
CA LEU A 46 -10.51 -32.14 -3.17
C LEU A 46 -10.87 -31.46 -4.50
N ASP A 47 -10.78 -30.15 -4.54
CA ASP A 47 -10.79 -29.39 -5.79
C ASP A 47 -9.56 -29.69 -6.65
N GLU A 48 -9.64 -29.41 -7.95
CA GLU A 48 -8.58 -29.76 -8.92
C GLU A 48 -7.24 -29.08 -8.63
N ASP A 49 -7.24 -27.85 -8.10
CA ASP A 49 -6.01 -27.15 -7.71
C ASP A 49 -5.38 -27.80 -6.48
N SER A 50 -6.21 -28.17 -5.49
CA SER A 50 -5.78 -28.88 -4.29
C SER A 50 -5.26 -30.30 -4.60
N LYS A 51 -5.87 -31.03 -5.55
CA LYS A 51 -5.33 -32.32 -6.05
C LYS A 51 -3.92 -32.15 -6.61
N ARG A 52 -3.69 -31.12 -7.43
CA ARG A 52 -2.37 -30.83 -7.98
C ARG A 52 -1.37 -30.43 -6.89
N ARG A 53 -1.80 -29.63 -5.91
CA ARG A 53 -0.97 -29.17 -4.79
C ARG A 53 -0.58 -30.30 -3.84
N LEU A 54 -1.38 -31.37 -3.74
CA LEU A 54 -1.10 -32.51 -2.88
C LEU A 54 0.29 -33.13 -3.16
N THR A 55 0.71 -33.14 -4.43
CA THR A 55 2.00 -33.68 -4.85
C THR A 55 3.11 -32.61 -4.91
N THR A 56 2.77 -31.35 -5.13
CA THR A 56 3.75 -30.28 -5.35
C THR A 56 4.02 -29.43 -4.09
N ASN A 57 2.97 -28.94 -3.45
CA ASN A 57 3.07 -28.12 -2.23
C ASN A 57 1.83 -28.31 -1.36
N PRO A 58 1.74 -29.41 -0.57
CA PRO A 58 0.56 -29.78 0.20
C PRO A 58 0.12 -28.70 1.21
N LEU A 59 1.06 -27.98 1.80
CA LEU A 59 0.74 -26.94 2.78
C LEU A 59 -0.12 -25.80 2.18
N ARG A 60 0.01 -25.54 0.88
CA ARG A 60 -0.82 -24.55 0.19
C ARG A 60 -2.28 -24.95 -0.01
N ILE A 61 -2.63 -26.21 0.29
CA ILE A 61 -4.03 -26.64 0.32
C ILE A 61 -4.77 -25.97 1.48
N LEU A 62 -4.07 -25.68 2.59
CA LEU A 62 -4.63 -24.98 3.76
C LEU A 62 -5.21 -23.60 3.39
N ASP A 63 -4.68 -22.97 2.36
CA ASP A 63 -5.12 -21.66 1.85
C ASP A 63 -6.22 -21.76 0.75
N SER A 64 -6.79 -22.97 0.53
CA SER A 64 -7.88 -23.14 -0.42
C SER A 64 -9.14 -22.41 0.06
N LYS A 65 -9.81 -21.73 -0.89
CA LYS A 65 -11.09 -21.02 -0.65
C LYS A 65 -12.30 -21.87 -1.06
N GLU A 66 -12.07 -23.06 -1.62
CA GLU A 66 -13.12 -23.95 -2.07
C GLU A 66 -13.81 -24.61 -0.88
N ALA A 67 -15.14 -24.48 -0.80
CA ALA A 67 -15.93 -24.93 0.34
C ALA A 67 -15.77 -26.43 0.64
N SER A 68 -15.66 -27.28 -0.40
CA SER A 68 -15.43 -28.73 -0.24
C SER A 68 -14.08 -29.01 0.44
N THR A 69 -13.02 -28.35 0.00
CA THR A 69 -11.69 -28.49 0.58
C THR A 69 -11.63 -27.91 1.99
N GLN A 70 -12.27 -26.77 2.25
CA GLN A 70 -12.34 -26.19 3.60
C GLN A 70 -13.05 -27.11 4.60
N ALA A 71 -14.13 -27.79 4.18
CA ALA A 71 -14.81 -28.78 5.01
C ALA A 71 -13.91 -29.96 5.40
N LEU A 72 -13.03 -30.41 4.49
CA LEU A 72 -12.04 -31.45 4.79
C LEU A 72 -10.95 -30.92 5.73
N LEU A 73 -10.50 -29.69 5.56
CA LEU A 73 -9.45 -29.08 6.37
C LEU A 73 -9.89 -28.83 7.82
N ALA A 74 -11.18 -28.68 8.08
CA ALA A 74 -11.71 -28.55 9.44
C ALA A 74 -11.38 -29.77 10.33
N GLU A 75 -11.34 -30.96 9.74
CA GLU A 75 -11.04 -32.23 10.39
C GLU A 75 -9.57 -32.70 10.20
N ALA A 76 -8.77 -31.90 9.47
CA ALA A 76 -7.38 -32.25 9.20
C ALA A 76 -6.49 -32.07 10.44
N PRO A 77 -5.34 -32.79 10.52
CA PRO A 77 -4.33 -32.54 11.53
C PRO A 77 -3.93 -31.07 11.55
N LYS A 78 -3.72 -30.49 12.74
CA LYS A 78 -3.32 -29.09 12.90
C LYS A 78 -1.83 -29.00 13.15
N LEU A 79 -1.17 -28.02 12.52
CA LEU A 79 0.26 -27.81 12.67
C LEU A 79 0.65 -27.58 14.15
N SER A 80 -0.21 -26.96 14.95
CA SER A 80 0.02 -26.74 16.38
C SER A 80 0.24 -28.02 17.21
N GLU A 81 -0.25 -29.17 16.73
CA GLU A 81 -0.07 -30.48 17.38
C GLU A 81 1.34 -31.02 17.17
N PHE A 82 2.02 -30.59 16.12
CA PHE A 82 3.36 -31.03 15.72
C PHE A 82 4.47 -30.11 16.23
N LEU A 83 4.13 -28.94 16.80
CA LEU A 83 5.11 -28.03 17.36
C LEU A 83 5.75 -28.64 18.62
N GLY A 84 7.08 -28.63 18.67
CA GLY A 84 7.83 -28.98 19.86
C GLY A 84 7.77 -27.89 20.95
N ALA A 85 8.32 -28.19 22.10
CA ALA A 85 8.26 -27.31 23.27
C ALA A 85 8.88 -25.92 23.00
N GLU A 86 10.00 -25.86 22.27
CA GLU A 86 10.66 -24.59 21.93
C GLU A 86 9.79 -23.73 21.01
N SER A 87 9.24 -24.29 19.95
CA SER A 87 8.38 -23.57 19.00
C SER A 87 7.09 -23.09 19.67
N LYS A 88 6.50 -23.88 20.55
CA LYS A 88 5.33 -23.49 21.35
C LYS A 88 5.66 -22.32 22.27
N ALA A 89 6.72 -22.44 23.07
CA ALA A 89 7.14 -21.37 24.00
C ALA A 89 7.46 -20.06 23.25
N HIS A 90 8.15 -20.14 22.10
CA HIS A 90 8.42 -18.98 21.27
C HIS A 90 7.12 -18.31 20.78
N PHE A 91 6.15 -19.10 20.31
CA PHE A 91 4.90 -18.57 19.79
C PHE A 91 4.02 -17.95 20.90
N GLU A 92 3.98 -18.58 22.07
CA GLU A 92 3.34 -18.04 23.27
C GLU A 92 3.98 -16.72 23.71
N GLN A 93 5.30 -16.61 23.64
CA GLN A 93 6.00 -15.37 23.97
C GLN A 93 5.67 -14.24 22.98
N VAL A 94 5.57 -14.53 21.68
CA VAL A 94 5.13 -13.53 20.67
C VAL A 94 3.72 -13.02 20.98
N GLN A 95 2.79 -13.93 21.32
CA GLN A 95 1.43 -13.57 21.69
C GLN A 95 1.40 -12.69 22.96
N ALA A 96 2.20 -13.05 23.98
CA ALA A 96 2.31 -12.27 25.21
C ALA A 96 2.83 -10.85 24.94
N TYR A 97 3.82 -10.69 24.05
CA TYR A 97 4.33 -9.36 23.68
C TYR A 97 3.28 -8.53 22.93
N LEU A 98 2.52 -9.12 22.01
CA LEU A 98 1.45 -8.42 21.31
C LEU A 98 0.35 -7.96 22.26
N THR A 99 -0.04 -8.85 23.19
CA THR A 99 -1.01 -8.52 24.24
C THR A 99 -0.52 -7.39 25.14
N ALA A 100 0.75 -7.42 25.56
CA ALA A 100 1.35 -6.36 26.37
C ALA A 100 1.42 -5.01 25.65
N LEU A 101 1.51 -5.03 24.30
CA LEU A 101 1.46 -3.83 23.45
C LEU A 101 0.02 -3.37 23.12
N GLY A 102 -1.01 -4.09 23.59
CA GLY A 102 -2.41 -3.79 23.26
C GLY A 102 -2.75 -4.02 21.77
N ILE A 103 -2.03 -4.93 21.11
CA ILE A 103 -2.27 -5.28 19.70
C ILE A 103 -3.14 -6.53 19.68
N GLU A 104 -4.35 -6.40 19.17
CA GLU A 104 -5.27 -7.51 18.97
C GLU A 104 -4.82 -8.38 17.81
N PHE A 105 -5.00 -9.68 17.95
CA PHE A 105 -4.64 -10.67 16.92
C PHE A 105 -5.54 -11.91 16.99
N GLU A 106 -5.60 -12.63 15.91
CA GLU A 106 -6.27 -13.93 15.78
C GLU A 106 -5.25 -15.01 15.43
N ILE A 107 -5.40 -16.21 15.99
CA ILE A 107 -4.64 -17.38 15.58
C ILE A 107 -5.35 -18.05 14.42
N ASN A 108 -4.71 -18.02 13.24
CA ASN A 108 -5.22 -18.70 12.07
C ASN A 108 -4.39 -19.95 11.77
N PRO A 109 -4.86 -21.16 12.13
CA PRO A 109 -4.11 -22.41 11.93
C PRO A 109 -3.93 -22.76 10.45
N HIS A 110 -4.66 -22.13 9.55
CA HIS A 110 -4.54 -22.34 8.10
C HIS A 110 -3.60 -21.32 7.44
N LEU A 111 -3.11 -20.32 8.18
CA LEU A 111 -2.19 -19.33 7.67
C LEU A 111 -0.84 -19.99 7.34
N VAL A 112 -0.53 -20.07 6.06
CA VAL A 112 0.75 -20.53 5.53
C VAL A 112 1.32 -19.51 4.56
N ARG A 113 2.60 -19.62 4.25
CA ARG A 113 3.25 -18.71 3.30
C ARG A 113 3.59 -19.43 2.00
N GLY A 114 3.59 -18.68 0.90
CA GLY A 114 3.88 -19.21 -0.43
C GLY A 114 5.34 -19.60 -0.67
N LEU A 115 6.22 -19.37 0.31
CA LEU A 115 7.67 -19.57 0.19
C LEU A 115 8.17 -20.42 1.37
N ASP A 116 9.05 -21.37 1.10
CA ASP A 116 9.46 -22.39 2.04
C ASP A 116 10.55 -21.94 3.04
N TYR A 117 11.09 -20.75 2.85
CA TYR A 117 12.13 -20.20 3.71
C TYR A 117 11.65 -19.73 5.10
N TYR A 118 10.33 -19.55 5.28
CA TYR A 118 9.77 -19.14 6.57
C TYR A 118 9.91 -20.25 7.62
N ASN A 119 10.15 -19.85 8.87
CA ASN A 119 10.11 -20.70 10.04
C ASN A 119 9.47 -19.95 11.22
N LYS A 120 9.07 -20.70 12.26
CA LYS A 120 8.41 -20.13 13.45
C LYS A 120 7.23 -19.22 13.07
N THR A 121 7.21 -17.98 13.50
CA THR A 121 6.06 -17.07 13.36
C THR A 121 5.88 -16.54 11.96
N VAL A 122 4.66 -16.63 11.46
CA VAL A 122 4.17 -15.93 10.24
C VAL A 122 2.95 -15.10 10.60
N PHE A 123 2.71 -14.04 9.83
CA PHE A 123 1.60 -13.14 10.06
C PHE A 123 1.05 -12.53 8.78
N GLU A 124 -0.22 -12.16 8.82
CA GLU A 124 -0.89 -11.37 7.79
C GLU A 124 -1.74 -10.27 8.43
N TRP A 125 -1.74 -9.09 7.82
CA TRP A 125 -2.73 -8.06 8.06
C TRP A 125 -3.78 -8.14 6.96
N VAL A 126 -5.00 -8.44 7.37
CA VAL A 126 -6.13 -8.66 6.47
C VAL A 126 -7.23 -7.63 6.70
N THR A 127 -8.05 -7.40 5.67
CA THR A 127 -9.20 -6.49 5.71
C THR A 127 -10.38 -7.10 4.98
N ASP A 128 -11.59 -6.81 5.43
CA ASP A 128 -12.82 -7.25 4.77
C ASP A 128 -13.29 -6.27 3.67
N LYS A 129 -12.61 -5.11 3.52
CA LYS A 129 -12.99 -4.06 2.56
C LYS A 129 -12.57 -4.34 1.11
N LEU A 130 -11.65 -5.28 0.88
CA LEU A 130 -11.07 -5.56 -0.45
C LEU A 130 -11.51 -6.92 -1.04
N GLY A 131 -12.58 -7.51 -0.52
CA GLY A 131 -13.14 -8.77 -1.01
C GLY A 131 -12.12 -9.91 -1.01
N SER A 132 -11.92 -10.58 -2.16
CA SER A 132 -11.01 -11.72 -2.26
C SER A 132 -9.52 -11.38 -2.08
N GLN A 133 -9.15 -10.10 -2.09
CA GLN A 133 -7.78 -9.61 -1.90
C GLN A 133 -7.54 -9.07 -0.49
N ALA A 134 -8.03 -9.77 0.50
CA ALA A 134 -8.05 -9.35 1.90
C ALA A 134 -6.66 -9.03 2.49
N THR A 135 -5.61 -9.75 2.11
CA THR A 135 -4.27 -9.57 2.66
C THR A 135 -3.59 -8.32 2.11
N VAL A 136 -3.32 -7.33 2.95
CA VAL A 136 -2.65 -6.08 2.59
C VAL A 136 -1.15 -6.12 2.89
N CYS A 137 -0.77 -6.72 4.02
CA CYS A 137 0.61 -6.86 4.45
C CYS A 137 0.82 -8.24 5.03
N ALA A 138 1.96 -8.86 4.73
CA ALA A 138 2.26 -10.20 5.20
C ALA A 138 3.76 -10.41 5.38
N GLY A 139 4.12 -11.25 6.33
CA GLY A 139 5.51 -11.52 6.64
C GLY A 139 5.71 -12.68 7.60
N GLY A 140 6.90 -12.75 8.17
CA GLY A 140 7.26 -13.77 9.14
C GLY A 140 8.74 -13.85 9.39
N ARG A 141 9.15 -14.84 10.15
CA ARG A 141 10.53 -15.17 10.48
C ARG A 141 11.12 -16.13 9.44
N TYR A 142 12.38 -15.95 9.08
CA TYR A 142 13.05 -16.74 8.04
C TYR A 142 14.56 -16.86 8.29
N ASP A 143 14.92 -17.49 9.39
CA ASP A 143 16.30 -17.58 9.89
C ASP A 143 17.27 -18.30 8.92
N GLY A 144 16.76 -19.22 8.11
CA GLY A 144 17.56 -19.96 7.14
C GLY A 144 17.89 -19.22 5.85
N LEU A 145 17.13 -18.17 5.51
CA LEU A 145 17.23 -17.51 4.20
C LEU A 145 18.56 -16.81 3.98
N VAL A 146 19.06 -16.09 4.98
CA VAL A 146 20.34 -15.37 4.90
C VAL A 146 21.47 -16.34 4.64
N GLY A 147 21.43 -17.48 5.30
CA GLY A 147 22.36 -18.55 5.09
C GLY A 147 22.34 -19.12 3.67
N GLN A 148 21.14 -19.44 3.18
CA GLN A 148 20.96 -19.94 1.81
C GLN A 148 21.48 -18.94 0.76
N LEU A 149 21.21 -17.65 0.93
CA LEU A 149 21.71 -16.61 0.02
C LEU A 149 23.24 -16.49 0.04
N LYS A 150 23.87 -16.64 1.20
CA LYS A 150 25.34 -16.61 1.32
C LYS A 150 26.01 -17.82 0.68
N SER A 151 25.34 -18.98 0.61
CA SER A 151 25.87 -20.19 -0.02
C SER A 151 25.82 -20.16 -1.54
N ILE A 152 25.00 -19.30 -2.13
CA ILE A 152 24.90 -19.15 -3.59
C ILE A 152 26.21 -18.57 -4.14
N GLY A 153 26.98 -19.40 -4.89
CA GLY A 153 28.23 -19.00 -5.52
C GLY A 153 29.50 -19.26 -4.70
N THR A 154 29.38 -19.90 -3.53
CA THR A 154 30.54 -20.39 -2.80
C THR A 154 30.62 -21.90 -2.89
N SER A 155 31.79 -22.41 -3.26
CA SER A 155 32.10 -23.86 -3.27
C SER A 155 32.53 -24.41 -1.87
N ASP A 156 32.36 -23.61 -0.83
CA ASP A 156 32.72 -24.00 0.53
C ASP A 156 31.55 -24.75 1.17
N ASP A 157 31.74 -26.06 1.42
CA ASP A 157 30.84 -26.94 2.16
C ASP A 157 30.72 -26.58 3.66
N LYS A 158 31.06 -25.37 4.08
CA LYS A 158 30.87 -24.92 5.44
C LYS A 158 29.36 -24.77 5.69
N ALA A 159 28.88 -25.50 6.68
CA ALA A 159 27.52 -25.40 7.17
C ALA A 159 27.11 -23.92 7.29
N VAL A 160 26.19 -23.50 6.47
CA VAL A 160 25.75 -22.09 6.43
C VAL A 160 25.00 -21.79 7.72
N LYS A 161 25.58 -20.91 8.53
CA LYS A 161 25.02 -20.55 9.84
C LYS A 161 23.68 -19.84 9.66
N SER A 162 22.64 -20.36 10.32
CA SER A 162 21.34 -19.69 10.41
C SER A 162 21.49 -18.36 11.14
N GLU A 163 20.89 -17.31 10.60
CA GLU A 163 20.87 -15.97 11.21
C GLU A 163 19.43 -15.55 11.44
N PRO A 164 19.03 -15.15 12.67
CA PRO A 164 17.68 -14.68 12.93
C PRO A 164 17.30 -13.51 12.02
N ALA A 165 16.22 -13.71 11.27
CA ALA A 165 15.72 -12.69 10.36
C ALA A 165 14.19 -12.67 10.36
N VAL A 166 13.63 -11.47 10.29
CA VAL A 166 12.19 -11.21 10.17
C VAL A 166 11.96 -10.10 9.18
N GLY A 167 10.88 -10.20 8.42
CA GLY A 167 10.51 -9.16 7.47
C GLY A 167 9.07 -9.31 7.00
N PHE A 168 8.64 -8.33 6.26
CA PHE A 168 7.31 -8.30 5.67
C PHE A 168 7.33 -7.55 4.33
N ALA A 169 6.27 -7.76 3.56
CA ALA A 169 5.96 -6.99 2.37
C ALA A 169 4.49 -6.55 2.40
N MET A 170 4.19 -5.45 1.73
CA MET A 170 2.82 -4.96 1.57
C MET A 170 2.55 -4.61 0.11
N GLY A 171 1.30 -4.80 -0.32
CA GLY A 171 0.84 -4.36 -1.62
C GLY A 171 0.46 -2.88 -1.56
N LEU A 172 1.26 -2.00 -2.16
CA LEU A 172 0.99 -0.56 -2.14
C LEU A 172 -0.33 -0.22 -2.83
N GLU A 173 -0.65 -0.87 -3.92
CA GLU A 173 -1.92 -0.69 -4.64
C GLU A 173 -3.11 -1.13 -3.78
N ARG A 174 -2.99 -2.24 -3.05
CA ARG A 174 -4.03 -2.69 -2.10
C ARG A 174 -4.20 -1.70 -0.96
N LEU A 175 -3.10 -1.15 -0.46
CA LEU A 175 -3.13 -0.14 0.59
C LEU A 175 -3.83 1.13 0.12
N LEU A 176 -3.55 1.60 -1.09
CA LEU A 176 -4.22 2.76 -1.70
C LEU A 176 -5.72 2.49 -1.90
N LEU A 177 -6.09 1.31 -2.40
CA LEU A 177 -7.50 0.91 -2.54
C LEU A 177 -8.22 0.86 -1.19
N LEU A 178 -7.55 0.40 -0.14
CA LEU A 178 -8.12 0.38 1.20
C LEU A 178 -8.32 1.79 1.76
N ILE A 179 -7.33 2.67 1.62
CA ILE A 179 -7.43 4.09 2.02
C ILE A 179 -8.63 4.74 1.31
N ASP A 180 -8.76 4.54 0.01
CA ASP A 180 -9.85 5.11 -0.77
C ASP A 180 -11.23 4.55 -0.34
N ALA A 181 -11.29 3.28 0.01
CA ALA A 181 -12.52 2.65 0.49
C ALA A 181 -12.95 3.12 1.90
N VAL A 182 -12.00 3.49 2.76
CA VAL A 182 -12.25 3.93 4.15
C VAL A 182 -12.47 5.43 4.23
N ALA A 183 -11.61 6.20 3.60
CA ALA A 183 -11.66 7.66 3.56
C ALA A 183 -11.21 8.14 2.18
N PRO A 184 -12.13 8.26 1.22
CA PRO A 184 -11.80 8.70 -0.12
C PRO A 184 -10.95 9.96 -0.10
N ILE A 185 -9.80 9.90 -0.74
CA ILE A 185 -8.91 11.04 -0.85
C ILE A 185 -9.60 12.07 -1.73
N ALA A 186 -9.88 13.24 -1.16
CA ALA A 186 -10.45 14.34 -1.93
C ALA A 186 -9.55 14.64 -3.15
N GLU A 187 -10.14 14.67 -4.32
CA GLU A 187 -9.40 15.08 -5.52
C GLU A 187 -8.87 16.50 -5.31
N LEU A 188 -7.55 16.60 -5.20
CA LEU A 188 -6.92 17.90 -5.15
C LEU A 188 -7.03 18.57 -6.53
N PRO A 189 -7.37 19.87 -6.59
CA PRO A 189 -7.40 20.58 -7.86
C PRO A 189 -6.06 20.45 -8.58
N ALA A 190 -6.10 20.42 -9.91
CA ALA A 190 -4.89 20.21 -10.72
C ALA A 190 -3.83 21.31 -10.54
N CYS A 191 -4.24 22.48 -10.04
CA CYS A 191 -3.38 23.60 -9.65
C CYS A 191 -4.16 24.55 -8.74
N ASP A 192 -3.44 25.39 -8.04
CA ASP A 192 -4.00 26.45 -7.20
C ASP A 192 -4.24 27.72 -8.02
N ILE A 193 -3.31 28.03 -8.90
CA ILE A 193 -3.34 29.18 -9.82
C ILE A 193 -3.25 28.70 -11.26
N PHE A 194 -4.15 29.19 -12.10
CA PHE A 194 -4.09 28.96 -13.54
C PHE A 194 -3.79 30.26 -14.28
N VAL A 195 -2.72 30.29 -15.09
CA VAL A 195 -2.33 31.47 -15.87
C VAL A 195 -2.83 31.33 -17.29
N VAL A 196 -3.55 32.33 -17.77
CA VAL A 196 -3.97 32.49 -19.14
C VAL A 196 -3.40 33.78 -19.71
N ALA A 197 -2.98 33.78 -20.96
CA ALA A 197 -2.43 34.97 -21.62
C ALA A 197 -2.98 35.10 -23.03
N HIS A 198 -3.24 36.34 -23.46
CA HIS A 198 -3.58 36.58 -24.85
C HIS A 198 -2.45 36.09 -25.77
N PRO A 199 -2.75 35.50 -26.95
CA PRO A 199 -1.73 34.96 -27.83
C PRO A 199 -0.59 35.89 -28.17
N GLU A 200 -0.87 37.17 -28.33
CA GLU A 200 0.13 38.21 -28.65
C GLU A 200 1.12 38.48 -27.54
N VAL A 201 0.74 38.24 -26.29
CA VAL A 201 1.57 38.46 -25.10
C VAL A 201 1.89 37.14 -24.38
N TYR A 202 1.81 36.04 -25.06
CA TYR A 202 1.96 34.72 -24.47
C TYR A 202 3.31 34.51 -23.75
N SER A 203 4.40 35.07 -24.31
CA SER A 203 5.73 35.02 -23.70
C SER A 203 5.77 35.72 -22.32
N ALA A 204 5.04 36.82 -22.17
CA ALA A 204 4.92 37.50 -20.88
C ALA A 204 4.16 36.63 -19.85
N GLY A 205 3.12 35.90 -20.30
CA GLY A 205 2.43 34.92 -19.47
C GLY A 205 3.35 33.79 -18.99
N ILE A 206 4.24 33.27 -19.86
CA ILE A 206 5.24 32.27 -19.47
C ILE A 206 6.18 32.83 -18.38
N ASN A 207 6.70 34.05 -18.61
CA ASN A 207 7.59 34.69 -17.66
C ASN A 207 6.92 34.92 -16.31
N TYR A 208 5.68 35.38 -16.31
CA TYR A 208 4.89 35.56 -15.11
C TYR A 208 4.69 34.26 -14.35
N ALA A 209 4.21 33.22 -15.04
CA ALA A 209 3.98 31.89 -14.42
C ALA A 209 5.28 31.32 -13.80
N GLN A 210 6.41 31.55 -14.46
CA GLN A 210 7.71 31.07 -13.97
C GLN A 210 8.18 31.92 -12.76
N ALA A 211 8.03 33.23 -12.80
CA ALA A 211 8.34 34.10 -11.68
C ALA A 211 7.50 33.76 -10.44
N LEU A 212 6.21 33.50 -10.64
CA LEU A 212 5.31 33.08 -9.56
C LEU A 212 5.72 31.73 -8.95
N ARG A 213 6.13 30.76 -9.74
CA ARG A 213 6.65 29.47 -9.23
C ARG A 213 7.90 29.63 -8.37
N TYR A 214 8.77 30.58 -8.71
CA TYR A 214 9.97 30.87 -7.92
C TYR A 214 9.66 31.61 -6.61
N SER A 215 8.78 32.61 -6.67
CA SER A 215 8.41 33.41 -5.49
C SER A 215 7.48 32.68 -4.53
N ARG A 216 6.64 31.75 -5.06
CA ARG A 216 5.63 30.98 -4.31
C ARG A 216 5.74 29.47 -4.61
N PRO A 217 6.81 28.80 -4.14
CA PRO A 217 6.99 27.37 -4.34
C PRO A 217 5.92 26.51 -3.62
N ASP A 218 5.17 27.09 -2.73
CA ASP A 218 4.02 26.51 -2.03
C ASP A 218 2.78 26.36 -2.95
N LEU A 219 2.72 27.09 -4.06
CA LEU A 219 1.58 27.09 -4.98
C LEU A 219 1.84 26.23 -6.22
N ARG A 220 0.83 25.49 -6.62
CA ARG A 220 0.83 24.76 -7.88
C ARG A 220 0.32 25.69 -8.99
N VAL A 221 1.22 26.14 -9.84
CA VAL A 221 0.93 27.08 -10.92
C VAL A 221 0.92 26.34 -12.26
N LYS A 222 -0.22 26.34 -12.96
CA LYS A 222 -0.38 25.88 -14.35
C LYS A 222 -0.54 27.05 -15.30
N MET A 223 -0.15 26.83 -16.54
CA MET A 223 -0.42 27.73 -17.65
C MET A 223 -0.99 26.96 -18.84
N ALA A 224 -1.95 27.55 -19.54
CA ALA A 224 -2.48 27.00 -20.76
C ALA A 224 -1.46 27.08 -21.90
N SER A 225 -1.57 26.20 -22.90
CA SER A 225 -0.87 26.37 -24.18
C SER A 225 -1.46 27.56 -24.98
N ALA A 226 -0.64 28.15 -25.83
CA ALA A 226 -1.03 29.30 -26.70
C ALA A 226 -2.22 28.93 -27.61
N THR A 227 -3.42 29.33 -27.19
CA THR A 227 -4.68 29.15 -27.90
C THR A 227 -5.55 30.38 -27.64
N SER A 228 -6.73 30.46 -28.20
CA SER A 228 -7.63 31.58 -27.91
C SER A 228 -7.91 31.70 -26.40
N LEU A 229 -8.06 32.93 -25.92
CA LEU A 229 -8.32 33.21 -24.50
C LEU A 229 -9.55 32.42 -23.98
N LYS A 230 -10.60 32.30 -24.80
CA LYS A 230 -11.78 31.51 -24.48
C LYS A 230 -11.46 30.04 -24.23
N ALA A 231 -10.59 29.43 -25.04
CA ALA A 231 -10.19 28.04 -24.88
C ALA A 231 -9.32 27.86 -23.64
N GLN A 232 -8.45 28.83 -23.35
CA GLN A 232 -7.63 28.82 -22.14
C GLN A 232 -8.51 28.95 -20.88
N MET A 233 -9.47 29.85 -20.85
CA MET A 233 -10.43 29.99 -19.75
C MET A 233 -11.23 28.72 -19.48
N LYS A 234 -11.66 28.01 -20.53
CA LYS A 234 -12.32 26.70 -20.36
C LYS A 234 -11.42 25.65 -19.73
N LYS A 235 -10.11 25.70 -20.00
CA LYS A 235 -9.12 24.81 -19.34
C LYS A 235 -8.90 25.22 -17.89
N ALA A 236 -8.86 26.53 -17.59
CA ALA A 236 -8.77 27.04 -16.25
C ALA A 236 -9.96 26.58 -15.39
N ASP A 237 -11.17 26.71 -15.89
CA ASP A 237 -12.38 26.24 -15.24
C ASP A 237 -12.33 24.73 -14.90
N LYS A 238 -11.92 23.90 -15.88
CA LYS A 238 -11.78 22.45 -15.68
C LYS A 238 -10.63 22.04 -14.76
N SER A 239 -9.69 22.93 -14.47
CA SER A 239 -8.52 22.60 -13.65
C SER A 239 -8.81 22.57 -12.16
N GLY A 240 -9.93 23.14 -11.73
CA GLY A 240 -10.26 23.33 -10.32
C GLY A 240 -9.38 24.36 -9.61
N ALA A 241 -8.64 25.22 -10.38
CA ALA A 241 -7.84 26.30 -9.79
C ALA A 241 -8.73 27.26 -8.99
N ALA A 242 -8.24 27.74 -7.85
CA ALA A 242 -8.94 28.72 -7.04
C ALA A 242 -8.94 30.09 -7.73
N LEU A 243 -7.81 30.47 -8.33
CA LEU A 243 -7.67 31.73 -9.05
C LEU A 243 -7.19 31.49 -10.48
N THR A 244 -7.66 32.32 -11.40
CA THR A 244 -7.10 32.46 -12.75
C THR A 244 -6.50 33.84 -12.94
N VAL A 245 -5.22 33.86 -13.31
CA VAL A 245 -4.52 35.08 -13.72
C VAL A 245 -4.70 35.26 -15.21
N ILE A 246 -5.11 36.46 -15.60
CA ILE A 246 -5.34 36.85 -17.00
C ILE A 246 -4.36 37.94 -17.35
N ILE A 247 -3.63 37.79 -18.47
CA ILE A 247 -2.63 38.73 -18.96
C ILE A 247 -2.97 39.04 -20.43
N ALA A 248 -3.26 40.29 -20.71
CA ALA A 248 -3.40 40.85 -22.04
C ALA A 248 -2.45 42.05 -22.20
N GLN A 249 -2.49 42.73 -23.36
CA GLN A 249 -1.58 43.82 -23.63
C GLN A 249 -1.75 44.95 -22.62
N GLN A 250 -2.98 45.28 -22.25
CA GLN A 250 -3.24 46.36 -21.28
C GLN A 250 -2.65 46.09 -19.92
N GLU A 251 -2.76 44.81 -19.41
CA GLU A 251 -2.15 44.46 -18.12
C GLU A 251 -0.65 44.64 -18.16
N LEU A 252 0.01 44.36 -19.29
CA LEU A 252 1.44 44.57 -19.43
C LEU A 252 1.81 46.06 -19.45
N ASP A 253 1.07 46.88 -20.20
CA ASP A 253 1.32 48.31 -20.31
C ASP A 253 1.14 49.01 -18.98
N ASP A 254 0.19 48.56 -18.16
CA ASP A 254 -0.14 49.12 -16.83
C ASP A 254 0.66 48.45 -15.69
N ASN A 255 1.53 47.45 -15.98
CA ASN A 255 2.25 46.67 -15.00
C ASN A 255 1.30 46.02 -13.94
N THR A 256 0.17 45.48 -14.41
CA THR A 256 -0.86 44.83 -13.61
C THR A 256 -1.12 43.40 -14.08
N ILE A 257 -1.99 42.71 -13.35
CA ILE A 257 -2.64 41.45 -13.77
C ILE A 257 -4.14 41.53 -13.43
N SER A 258 -4.96 40.86 -14.22
CA SER A 258 -6.36 40.60 -13.86
C SER A 258 -6.45 39.24 -13.18
N ILE A 259 -7.07 39.19 -11.99
CA ILE A 259 -7.28 37.96 -11.21
C ILE A 259 -8.78 37.68 -11.20
N LYS A 260 -9.16 36.46 -11.58
CA LYS A 260 -10.52 35.95 -11.44
C LYS A 260 -10.57 34.86 -10.39
N ASP A 261 -11.43 35.04 -9.39
CA ASP A 261 -11.82 34.01 -8.45
C ASP A 261 -12.72 33.01 -9.18
N MET A 262 -12.35 31.72 -9.15
CA MET A 262 -13.08 30.70 -9.92
C MET A 262 -14.31 30.16 -9.19
N GLN A 263 -14.45 30.44 -7.90
CA GLN A 263 -15.64 30.07 -7.11
C GLN A 263 -16.73 31.14 -7.20
N THR A 264 -16.33 32.39 -6.97
CA THR A 264 -17.28 33.52 -6.95
C THR A 264 -17.52 34.11 -8.33
N GLY A 265 -16.56 33.93 -9.24
CA GLY A 265 -16.56 34.57 -10.57
C GLY A 265 -16.11 36.05 -10.55
N GLU A 266 -15.82 36.62 -9.38
CA GLU A 266 -15.33 37.98 -9.24
C GLU A 266 -13.98 38.16 -9.93
N GLN A 267 -13.82 39.30 -10.63
CA GLN A 267 -12.57 39.65 -11.27
C GLN A 267 -12.10 41.03 -10.79
N LYS A 268 -10.83 41.14 -10.51
CA LYS A 268 -10.18 42.41 -10.11
C LYS A 268 -8.83 42.57 -10.78
N THR A 269 -8.42 43.79 -11.02
CA THR A 269 -7.07 44.13 -11.48
C THR A 269 -6.21 44.53 -10.31
N VAL A 270 -5.00 43.97 -10.22
CA VAL A 270 -4.07 44.19 -9.12
C VAL A 270 -2.65 44.38 -9.67
N ALA A 271 -1.73 44.83 -8.82
CA ALA A 271 -0.31 44.93 -9.19
C ALA A 271 0.25 43.58 -9.60
N GLN A 272 1.21 43.55 -10.52
CA GLN A 272 1.77 42.32 -11.08
C GLN A 272 2.38 41.40 -10.02
N ASP A 273 2.95 41.96 -8.94
CA ASP A 273 3.57 41.20 -7.84
C ASP A 273 2.60 40.80 -6.72
N TRP A 274 1.30 41.09 -6.86
CA TRP A 274 0.29 40.84 -5.82
C TRP A 274 0.28 39.41 -5.30
N LEU A 275 0.35 38.42 -6.18
CA LEU A 275 0.39 36.99 -5.80
C LEU A 275 1.73 36.55 -5.21
N SER A 276 2.78 37.32 -5.37
CA SER A 276 4.09 37.02 -4.75
C SER A 276 4.08 37.23 -3.23
N THR A 277 3.12 38.03 -2.71
CA THR A 277 2.93 38.23 -1.28
C THR A 277 2.04 37.11 -0.71
N LYS A 278 2.55 36.39 0.30
CA LYS A 278 1.85 35.23 0.89
C LYS A 278 0.48 35.56 1.49
N ASP A 279 0.35 36.76 2.07
CA ASP A 279 -0.90 37.16 2.74
C ASP A 279 -2.08 37.39 1.77
N ASN A 280 -1.78 37.63 0.49
CA ASN A 280 -2.80 37.90 -0.52
C ASN A 280 -3.52 36.66 -1.03
N PHE A 281 -2.88 35.51 -0.94
CA PHE A 281 -3.47 34.21 -1.27
C PHE A 281 -2.81 33.09 -0.47
N VAL A 282 -3.61 32.42 0.33
CA VAL A 282 -3.25 31.22 1.10
C VAL A 282 -3.98 30.02 0.53
N ARG A 283 -3.27 28.90 0.36
CA ARG A 283 -3.80 27.65 -0.16
C ARG A 283 -4.72 26.96 0.84
#